data_de4e7099b3ad174499369d9dd3c015f7
#
_entry.id   de4e7099b3ad174499369d9dd3c015f7
#
_cell.length_a   1.000
_cell.length_b   1.000
_cell.length_c   1.000
_cell.angle_alpha   90.00
_cell.angle_beta   90.00
_cell.angle_gamma   90.00
#
_symmetry.space_group_name_H-M   'P 1'
#
loop_
_entity.id
_entity.type
_entity.pdbx_description
1 polymer ?
#
loop_
_entity_poly.entity_id
_entity_poly.type
_entity_poly.pdbx_seq_one_letter_code
_entity_poly.pdbx_strand_id
1 'polypeptide(L)'
;MKINIIGCGLSGITSAILFKEQGHDVEIFEARPHIGGNCFDTKKDGITVHQYGAHIFHTSDEDVWTFLNRYSKFNDYSHKVRANTQLGMISIPYSKKTTEQIGRELSPTEIQELIFRDYSERHWGIPWEDLPKSISGRVPNKRDNYDERYFTDTYQGIPEKGYTEMFKNMLDGIKVNVGVSKDEYRKLKCDKMVYTGKPDEFFNYSYGKLPYRSLKFEHYKADKDANFSFSK
;
A
#
# COMPACT_ATOMS: atom_id res chain seq x y z
N MET A 1 8.14 14.89 -27.05
CA MET A 1 8.05 15.94 -26.01
C MET A 1 8.94 15.55 -24.85
N LYS A 2 9.50 16.57 -24.16
CA LYS A 2 10.18 16.33 -22.89
C LYS A 2 9.16 16.34 -21.74
N ILE A 3 9.08 15.24 -20.98
CA ILE A 3 8.14 15.07 -19.88
C ILE A 3 8.92 14.86 -18.59
N ASN A 4 8.72 15.75 -17.63
CA ASN A 4 9.26 15.59 -16.27
C ASN A 4 8.19 14.99 -15.37
N ILE A 5 8.56 13.91 -14.66
CA ILE A 5 7.69 13.26 -13.69
C ILE A 5 8.25 13.53 -12.28
N ILE A 6 7.40 14.06 -11.42
CA ILE A 6 7.75 14.38 -10.04
C ILE A 6 7.17 13.32 -9.12
N GLY A 7 8.06 12.58 -8.50
CA GLY A 7 7.78 11.41 -7.67
C GLY A 7 8.11 10.10 -8.37
N CYS A 8 8.92 9.28 -7.71
CA CYS A 8 9.34 7.95 -8.16
C CYS A 8 8.67 6.83 -7.35
N GLY A 9 7.41 7.03 -6.97
CA GLY A 9 6.53 5.98 -6.48
C GLY A 9 5.90 5.21 -7.65
N LEU A 10 5.05 4.21 -7.35
CA LEU A 10 4.42 3.35 -8.36
C LEU A 10 3.73 4.16 -9.48
N SER A 11 2.97 5.19 -9.12
CA SER A 11 2.27 6.04 -10.11
C SER A 11 3.24 6.77 -11.05
N GLY A 12 4.32 7.34 -10.51
CA GLY A 12 5.32 8.04 -11.32
C GLY A 12 6.10 7.09 -12.23
N ILE A 13 6.49 5.94 -11.71
CA ILE A 13 7.20 4.90 -12.48
C ILE A 13 6.32 4.38 -13.63
N THR A 14 5.06 4.04 -13.37
CA THR A 14 4.12 3.57 -14.38
C THR A 14 3.89 4.64 -15.45
N SER A 15 3.66 5.90 -15.04
CA SER A 15 3.52 7.00 -15.98
C SER A 15 4.75 7.17 -16.88
N ALA A 16 5.95 7.04 -16.30
CA ALA A 16 7.20 7.15 -17.04
C ALA A 16 7.32 6.08 -18.15
N ILE A 17 6.99 4.84 -17.83
CA ILE A 17 6.99 3.74 -18.80
C ILE A 17 6.03 4.03 -19.95
N LEU A 18 4.77 4.37 -19.62
CA LEU A 18 3.75 4.59 -20.62
C LEU A 18 4.07 5.78 -21.55
N PHE A 19 4.64 6.86 -21.04
CA PHE A 19 5.08 7.97 -21.88
C PHE A 19 6.33 7.61 -22.70
N LYS A 20 7.26 6.83 -22.15
CA LYS A 20 8.42 6.36 -22.89
C LYS A 20 8.02 5.43 -24.04
N GLU A 21 7.07 4.51 -23.81
CA GLU A 21 6.52 3.62 -24.85
C GLU A 21 5.83 4.41 -25.97
N GLN A 22 5.32 5.63 -25.68
CA GLN A 22 4.77 6.56 -26.68
C GLN A 22 5.85 7.42 -27.39
N GLY A 23 7.14 7.16 -27.12
CA GLY A 23 8.25 7.87 -27.77
C GLY A 23 8.57 9.24 -27.18
N HIS A 24 8.17 9.51 -25.94
CA HIS A 24 8.53 10.76 -25.25
C HIS A 24 9.87 10.66 -24.55
N ASP A 25 10.56 11.80 -24.42
CA ASP A 25 11.75 11.95 -23.58
C ASP A 25 11.31 12.16 -22.12
N VAL A 26 11.55 11.17 -21.28
CA VAL A 26 11.01 11.13 -19.91
C VAL A 26 12.13 11.13 -18.88
N GLU A 27 11.99 11.99 -17.88
CA GLU A 27 12.91 12.09 -16.75
C GLU A 27 12.12 12.16 -15.44
N ILE A 28 12.56 11.39 -14.42
CA ILE A 28 11.91 11.35 -13.11
C ILE A 28 12.76 12.12 -12.09
N PHE A 29 12.07 12.84 -11.20
CA PHE A 29 12.67 13.58 -10.08
C PHE A 29 11.95 13.17 -8.78
N GLU A 30 12.73 12.65 -7.82
CA GLU A 30 12.23 12.12 -6.55
C GLU A 30 12.90 12.87 -5.38
N ALA A 31 12.09 13.27 -4.42
CA ALA A 31 12.58 14.00 -3.25
C ALA A 31 13.32 13.10 -2.25
N ARG A 32 12.92 11.84 -2.13
CA ARG A 32 13.59 10.86 -1.25
C ARG A 32 14.92 10.41 -1.85
N PRO A 33 15.85 9.88 -1.03
CA PRO A 33 17.11 9.33 -1.53
C PRO A 33 16.97 7.94 -2.19
N HIS A 34 15.75 7.48 -2.45
CA HIS A 34 15.46 6.17 -3.01
C HIS A 34 14.23 6.20 -3.93
N ILE A 35 14.13 5.23 -4.82
CA ILE A 35 12.98 4.98 -5.68
C ILE A 35 11.88 4.19 -4.93
N GLY A 36 10.71 3.99 -5.56
CA GLY A 36 9.65 3.10 -5.09
C GLY A 36 8.62 3.73 -4.15
N GLY A 37 8.84 5.00 -3.74
CA GLY A 37 7.90 5.69 -2.85
C GLY A 37 7.67 4.89 -1.55
N ASN A 38 6.41 4.65 -1.19
CA ASN A 38 6.07 3.87 0.00
C ASN A 38 6.25 2.35 -0.17
N CYS A 39 6.41 1.86 -1.40
CA CYS A 39 6.71 0.44 -1.66
C CYS A 39 8.21 0.12 -1.59
N PHE A 40 9.05 1.10 -1.19
CA PHE A 40 10.49 0.87 -1.04
C PHE A 40 10.78 -0.20 0.00
N ASP A 41 11.60 -1.16 -0.40
CA ASP A 41 12.10 -2.22 0.46
C ASP A 41 13.62 -2.34 0.38
N THR A 42 14.19 -2.97 1.38
CA THR A 42 15.63 -3.26 1.47
C THR A 42 15.83 -4.69 1.93
N LYS A 43 17.00 -5.25 1.68
CA LYS A 43 17.41 -6.52 2.27
C LYS A 43 18.23 -6.28 3.53
N LYS A 44 17.83 -6.92 4.63
CA LYS A 44 18.55 -6.92 5.90
C LYS A 44 18.65 -8.35 6.41
N ASP A 45 19.86 -8.82 6.63
CA ASP A 45 20.14 -10.19 7.09
C ASP A 45 19.45 -11.28 6.24
N GLY A 46 19.37 -11.07 4.91
CA GLY A 46 18.70 -11.97 3.95
C GLY A 46 17.19 -11.83 3.87
N ILE A 47 16.58 -11.00 4.70
CA ILE A 47 15.13 -10.75 4.74
C ILE A 47 14.79 -9.48 3.96
N THR A 48 13.75 -9.52 3.14
CA THR A 48 13.20 -8.32 2.49
C THR A 48 12.34 -7.57 3.50
N VAL A 49 12.72 -6.32 3.79
CA VAL A 49 12.03 -5.46 4.77
C VAL A 49 11.39 -4.28 4.06
N HIS A 50 10.07 -4.20 4.10
CA HIS A 50 9.29 -3.06 3.61
C HIS A 50 9.47 -1.89 4.57
N GLN A 51 10.03 -0.78 4.09
CA GLN A 51 10.45 0.32 4.96
C GLN A 51 9.27 1.19 5.46
N TYR A 52 8.15 1.17 4.75
CA TYR A 52 6.97 2.00 5.04
C TYR A 52 5.70 1.16 5.27
N GLY A 53 5.87 -0.02 5.90
CA GLY A 53 4.81 -0.97 6.16
C GLY A 53 4.63 -1.98 5.02
N ALA A 54 3.96 -3.09 5.33
CA ALA A 54 3.76 -4.17 4.39
C ALA A 54 2.90 -3.73 3.20
N HIS A 55 3.39 -3.98 2.01
CA HIS A 55 2.66 -3.79 0.77
C HIS A 55 2.46 -5.16 0.12
N ILE A 56 1.20 -5.49 -0.14
CA ILE A 56 0.81 -6.75 -0.77
C ILE A 56 0.08 -6.36 -2.04
N PHE A 57 0.58 -6.83 -3.18
CA PHE A 57 -0.08 -6.59 -4.44
C PHE A 57 -1.29 -7.51 -4.58
N HIS A 58 -2.43 -6.95 -4.98
CA HIS A 58 -3.63 -7.71 -5.32
C HIS A 58 -4.43 -6.98 -6.40
N THR A 59 -5.00 -7.72 -7.32
CA THR A 59 -5.87 -7.22 -8.39
C THR A 59 -6.71 -8.35 -8.99
N SER A 60 -7.86 -8.00 -9.55
CA SER A 60 -8.62 -8.88 -10.44
C SER A 60 -8.50 -8.46 -11.90
N ASP A 61 -7.76 -7.38 -12.18
CA ASP A 61 -7.51 -6.87 -13.52
C ASP A 61 -6.31 -7.62 -14.13
N GLU A 62 -6.56 -8.36 -15.20
CA GLU A 62 -5.58 -9.18 -15.91
C GLU A 62 -4.54 -8.33 -16.64
N ASP A 63 -4.91 -7.15 -17.14
CA ASP A 63 -3.99 -6.25 -17.84
C ASP A 63 -2.96 -5.69 -16.86
N VAL A 64 -3.38 -5.31 -15.66
CA VAL A 64 -2.50 -4.85 -14.59
C VAL A 64 -1.57 -5.97 -14.13
N TRP A 65 -2.09 -7.20 -13.95
CA TRP A 65 -1.28 -8.35 -13.59
C TRP A 65 -0.23 -8.67 -14.65
N THR A 66 -0.64 -8.72 -15.92
CA THR A 66 0.23 -8.98 -17.06
C THR A 66 1.30 -7.89 -17.21
N PHE A 67 0.92 -6.61 -17.05
CA PHE A 67 1.86 -5.50 -17.10
C PHE A 67 2.98 -5.65 -16.06
N LEU A 68 2.63 -5.93 -14.79
CA LEU A 68 3.63 -6.04 -13.73
C LEU A 68 4.51 -7.29 -13.86
N ASN A 69 3.97 -8.39 -14.38
CA ASN A 69 4.74 -9.62 -14.64
C ASN A 69 5.79 -9.48 -15.74
N ARG A 70 5.76 -8.40 -16.53
CA ARG A 70 6.87 -8.03 -17.44
C ARG A 70 8.16 -7.69 -16.68
N TYR A 71 8.05 -7.26 -15.42
CA TYR A 71 9.16 -6.70 -14.65
C TYR A 71 9.57 -7.53 -13.44
N SER A 72 8.68 -8.37 -12.94
CA SER A 72 8.98 -9.29 -11.82
C SER A 72 8.07 -10.51 -11.83
N LYS A 73 8.58 -11.61 -11.31
CA LYS A 73 7.73 -12.71 -10.87
C LYS A 73 7.16 -12.40 -9.50
N PHE A 74 5.96 -12.87 -9.25
CA PHE A 74 5.30 -12.77 -7.95
C PHE A 74 5.22 -14.14 -7.29
N ASN A 75 5.35 -14.18 -5.96
CA ASN A 75 5.11 -15.39 -5.18
C ASN A 75 3.58 -15.62 -4.98
N ASP A 76 3.24 -16.79 -4.44
CA ASP A 76 1.84 -17.17 -4.16
C ASP A 76 1.33 -16.64 -2.82
N TYR A 77 1.88 -15.53 -2.32
CA TYR A 77 1.47 -15.00 -1.04
C TYR A 77 0.01 -14.52 -1.07
N SER A 78 -0.78 -15.10 -0.19
CA SER A 78 -2.17 -14.71 0.03
C SER A 78 -2.37 -14.17 1.44
N HIS A 79 -2.84 -12.94 1.55
CA HIS A 79 -2.92 -12.26 2.84
C HIS A 79 -4.05 -12.80 3.70
N LYS A 80 -3.71 -13.26 4.91
CA LYS A 80 -4.64 -13.69 5.94
C LYS A 80 -4.49 -12.80 7.16
N VAL A 81 -5.59 -12.33 7.68
CA VAL A 81 -5.61 -11.41 8.84
C VAL A 81 -6.27 -12.09 10.03
N ARG A 82 -5.75 -11.83 11.20
CA ARG A 82 -6.31 -12.26 12.48
C ARG A 82 -6.63 -11.03 13.33
N ALA A 83 -7.76 -11.07 14.02
CA ALA A 83 -8.09 -10.08 15.02
C ALA A 83 -7.91 -10.69 16.42
N ASN A 84 -7.20 -9.96 17.28
CA ASN A 84 -7.15 -10.27 18.70
C ASN A 84 -8.32 -9.53 19.37
N THR A 85 -9.28 -10.30 19.88
CA THR A 85 -10.53 -9.78 20.42
C THR A 85 -10.78 -10.28 21.83
N GLN A 86 -11.82 -9.77 22.48
CA GLN A 86 -12.27 -10.27 23.79
C GLN A 86 -12.68 -11.75 23.75
N LEU A 87 -13.04 -12.27 22.54
CA LEU A 87 -13.41 -13.68 22.34
C LEU A 87 -12.21 -14.53 21.88
N GLY A 88 -10.98 -13.98 21.94
CA GLY A 88 -9.75 -14.64 21.50
C GLY A 88 -9.32 -14.23 20.09
N MET A 89 -8.35 -14.98 19.55
CA MET A 89 -7.80 -14.74 18.22
C MET A 89 -8.71 -15.35 17.15
N ILE A 90 -9.29 -14.51 16.30
CA ILE A 90 -10.23 -14.91 15.26
C ILE A 90 -9.75 -14.54 13.86
N SER A 91 -10.22 -15.29 12.86
CA SER A 91 -9.96 -14.98 11.44
C SER A 91 -10.82 -13.83 10.95
N ILE A 92 -10.26 -12.95 10.14
CA ILE A 92 -11.02 -11.95 9.38
C ILE A 92 -10.65 -12.03 7.89
N PRO A 93 -11.62 -11.79 6.99
CA PRO A 93 -13.02 -11.34 7.18
C PRO A 93 -13.88 -12.36 7.95
N TYR A 94 -14.96 -11.88 8.54
CA TYR A 94 -15.93 -12.75 9.24
C TYR A 94 -16.49 -13.81 8.29
N SER A 95 -16.36 -15.08 8.64
CA SER A 95 -16.63 -16.23 7.78
C SER A 95 -17.15 -17.42 8.61
N LYS A 96 -17.47 -18.54 7.96
CA LYS A 96 -17.77 -19.80 8.68
C LYS A 96 -16.65 -20.20 9.63
N LYS A 97 -15.39 -19.96 9.23
CA LYS A 97 -14.23 -20.21 10.10
C LYS A 97 -14.27 -19.35 11.37
N THR A 98 -14.64 -18.08 11.24
CA THR A 98 -14.77 -17.18 12.39
C THR A 98 -15.92 -17.61 13.30
N THR A 99 -17.06 -18.02 12.74
CA THR A 99 -18.20 -18.56 13.49
C THR A 99 -17.80 -19.79 14.32
N GLU A 100 -17.03 -20.73 13.72
CA GLU A 100 -16.51 -21.90 14.46
C GLU A 100 -15.56 -21.51 15.59
N GLN A 101 -14.67 -20.54 15.35
CA GLN A 101 -13.73 -20.05 16.37
C GLN A 101 -14.44 -19.41 17.57
N ILE A 102 -15.54 -18.71 17.32
CA ILE A 102 -16.35 -18.04 18.35
C ILE A 102 -17.35 -19.02 19.00
N GLY A 103 -17.74 -20.08 18.30
CA GLY A 103 -18.75 -21.05 18.74
C GLY A 103 -20.21 -20.63 18.50
N ARG A 104 -20.44 -19.45 17.91
CA ARG A 104 -21.75 -18.94 17.53
C ARG A 104 -21.66 -17.93 16.38
N GLU A 105 -22.77 -17.71 15.71
CA GLU A 105 -22.89 -16.66 14.73
C GLU A 105 -23.06 -15.29 15.42
N LEU A 106 -22.43 -14.27 14.86
CA LEU A 106 -22.59 -12.88 15.29
C LEU A 106 -23.52 -12.11 14.31
N SER A 107 -24.30 -11.21 14.85
CA SER A 107 -25.03 -10.21 14.05
C SER A 107 -24.07 -9.19 13.43
N PRO A 108 -24.47 -8.47 12.37
CA PRO A 108 -23.65 -7.41 11.77
C PRO A 108 -23.17 -6.36 12.80
N THR A 109 -24.02 -5.97 13.74
CA THR A 109 -23.66 -5.03 14.80
C THR A 109 -22.60 -5.59 15.74
N GLU A 110 -22.73 -6.87 16.16
CA GLU A 110 -21.71 -7.52 17.01
C GLU A 110 -20.38 -7.66 16.30
N ILE A 111 -20.37 -7.96 14.98
CA ILE A 111 -19.15 -8.00 14.17
C ILE A 111 -18.48 -6.64 14.14
N GLN A 112 -19.28 -5.59 13.96
CA GLN A 112 -18.80 -4.22 13.93
C GLN A 112 -18.18 -3.80 15.26
N GLU A 113 -18.86 -4.04 16.36
CA GLU A 113 -18.37 -3.71 17.71
C GLU A 113 -17.12 -4.53 18.09
N LEU A 114 -17.09 -5.82 17.77
CA LEU A 114 -16.00 -6.72 18.17
C LEU A 114 -14.70 -6.49 17.37
N ILE A 115 -14.82 -6.18 16.06
CA ILE A 115 -13.67 -6.22 15.15
C ILE A 115 -13.26 -4.82 14.68
N PHE A 116 -14.23 -3.96 14.35
CA PHE A 116 -13.94 -2.77 13.56
C PHE A 116 -13.99 -1.46 14.33
N ARG A 117 -14.81 -1.34 15.37
CA ARG A 117 -15.00 -0.10 16.09
C ARG A 117 -13.69 0.44 16.67
N ASP A 118 -13.11 -0.28 17.62
CA ASP A 118 -11.88 0.14 18.30
C ASP A 118 -10.69 0.32 17.34
N TYR A 119 -10.59 -0.54 16.33
CA TYR A 119 -9.58 -0.41 15.30
C TYR A 119 -9.74 0.88 14.50
N SER A 120 -10.96 1.19 14.07
CA SER A 120 -11.24 2.37 13.25
C SER A 120 -11.06 3.66 14.07
N GLU A 121 -11.53 3.70 15.31
CA GLU A 121 -11.32 4.84 16.20
C GLU A 121 -9.83 5.14 16.41
N ARG A 122 -9.02 4.13 16.69
CA ARG A 122 -7.56 4.31 16.80
C ARG A 122 -6.91 4.74 15.49
N HIS A 123 -7.35 4.15 14.39
CA HIS A 123 -6.78 4.44 13.07
C HIS A 123 -7.08 5.87 12.63
N TRP A 124 -8.32 6.34 12.83
CA TRP A 124 -8.75 7.67 12.42
C TRP A 124 -8.57 8.72 13.51
N GLY A 125 -8.46 8.32 14.79
CA GLY A 125 -8.31 9.20 15.94
C GLY A 125 -9.53 10.08 16.22
N ILE A 126 -10.70 9.59 15.85
CA ILE A 126 -12.01 10.22 16.13
C ILE A 126 -12.99 9.12 16.57
N PRO A 127 -14.03 9.47 17.37
CA PRO A 127 -15.05 8.51 17.80
C PRO A 127 -15.75 7.84 16.60
N TRP A 128 -16.23 6.62 16.80
CA TRP A 128 -16.92 5.85 15.77
C TRP A 128 -18.13 6.57 15.18
N GLU A 129 -18.87 7.24 16.03
CA GLU A 129 -20.08 7.99 15.69
C GLU A 129 -19.79 9.18 14.75
N ASP A 130 -18.58 9.73 14.83
CA ASP A 130 -18.12 10.86 14.02
C ASP A 130 -17.46 10.40 12.71
N LEU A 131 -17.25 9.09 12.55
CA LEU A 131 -16.67 8.54 11.31
C LEU A 131 -17.63 8.69 10.13
N PRO A 132 -17.13 9.17 8.97
CA PRO A 132 -17.94 9.18 7.75
C PRO A 132 -18.51 7.80 7.44
N LYS A 133 -19.77 7.73 7.00
CA LYS A 133 -20.42 6.45 6.63
C LYS A 133 -19.65 5.67 5.54
N SER A 134 -18.89 6.36 4.71
CA SER A 134 -17.98 5.74 3.74
C SER A 134 -16.84 4.94 4.37
N ILE A 135 -16.55 5.19 5.65
CA ILE A 135 -15.53 4.48 6.43
C ILE A 135 -16.19 3.44 7.32
N SER A 136 -17.15 3.86 8.15
CA SER A 136 -17.86 2.94 9.07
C SER A 136 -18.68 1.87 8.34
N GLY A 137 -19.15 2.15 7.12
CA GLY A 137 -19.85 1.18 6.27
C GLY A 137 -18.96 0.19 5.49
N ARG A 138 -17.62 0.30 5.61
CA ARG A 138 -16.67 -0.64 4.97
C ARG A 138 -16.48 -1.95 5.74
N VAL A 139 -17.39 -2.29 6.63
CA VAL A 139 -17.35 -3.58 7.31
C VAL A 139 -17.43 -4.67 6.25
N PRO A 140 -16.42 -5.54 6.12
CA PRO A 140 -16.45 -6.62 5.15
C PRO A 140 -17.69 -7.48 5.37
N ASN A 141 -18.43 -7.73 4.30
CA ASN A 141 -19.60 -8.59 4.37
C ASN A 141 -19.19 -9.96 4.94
N LYS A 142 -20.08 -10.52 5.78
CA LYS A 142 -19.98 -11.90 6.20
C LYS A 142 -19.84 -12.82 4.99
N ARG A 143 -18.84 -13.70 5.03
CA ARG A 143 -18.62 -14.72 4.00
C ARG A 143 -19.29 -16.03 4.39
N ASP A 144 -20.08 -16.57 3.52
CA ASP A 144 -20.72 -17.89 3.72
C ASP A 144 -19.83 -19.04 3.18
N ASN A 145 -18.53 -18.96 3.51
CA ASN A 145 -17.54 -19.97 3.14
C ASN A 145 -16.40 -20.00 4.18
N TYR A 146 -15.36 -20.82 3.93
CA TYR A 146 -14.16 -20.97 4.77
C TYR A 146 -12.96 -20.20 4.22
N ASP A 147 -13.13 -19.32 3.23
CA ASP A 147 -12.03 -18.56 2.65
C ASP A 147 -11.49 -17.54 3.65
N GLU A 148 -10.27 -17.76 4.12
CA GLU A 148 -9.56 -16.87 5.05
C GLU A 148 -8.75 -15.76 4.37
N ARG A 149 -8.72 -15.71 3.02
CA ARG A 149 -7.99 -14.65 2.31
C ARG A 149 -8.63 -13.30 2.62
N TYR A 150 -7.80 -12.33 2.96
CA TYR A 150 -8.31 -10.98 3.23
C TYR A 150 -8.86 -10.33 1.96
N PHE A 151 -8.13 -10.42 0.86
CA PHE A 151 -8.55 -9.95 -0.45
C PHE A 151 -9.23 -11.08 -1.24
N THR A 152 -10.24 -10.74 -2.03
CA THR A 152 -10.94 -11.68 -2.92
C THR A 152 -10.42 -11.64 -4.35
N ASP A 153 -9.45 -10.76 -4.62
CA ASP A 153 -8.87 -10.59 -5.94
C ASP A 153 -8.25 -11.88 -6.47
N THR A 154 -8.32 -12.05 -7.79
CA THR A 154 -7.83 -13.23 -8.50
C THR A 154 -6.32 -13.37 -8.37
N TYR A 155 -5.60 -12.27 -8.52
CA TYR A 155 -4.15 -12.22 -8.48
C TYR A 155 -3.70 -11.55 -7.19
N GLN A 156 -2.81 -12.23 -6.47
CA GLN A 156 -2.22 -11.72 -5.22
C GLN A 156 -0.78 -12.19 -5.11
N GLY A 157 0.06 -11.38 -4.48
CA GLY A 157 1.45 -11.79 -4.26
C GLY A 157 2.35 -10.63 -3.85
N ILE A 158 3.61 -10.98 -3.68
CA ILE A 158 4.71 -10.03 -3.44
C ILE A 158 5.79 -10.33 -4.48
N PRO A 159 6.44 -9.32 -5.09
CA PRO A 159 7.53 -9.56 -6.01
C PRO A 159 8.62 -10.42 -5.35
N GLU A 160 9.02 -11.54 -5.97
CA GLU A 160 9.96 -12.51 -5.37
C GLU A 160 11.29 -11.88 -4.92
N LYS A 161 11.77 -10.88 -5.67
CA LYS A 161 13.01 -10.17 -5.36
C LYS A 161 12.79 -8.85 -4.59
N GLY A 162 11.54 -8.55 -4.22
CA GLY A 162 11.12 -7.30 -3.61
C GLY A 162 10.67 -6.24 -4.63
N TYR A 163 9.95 -5.24 -4.13
CA TYR A 163 9.42 -4.14 -4.94
C TYR A 163 10.53 -3.26 -5.53
N THR A 164 11.57 -2.99 -4.77
CA THR A 164 12.68 -2.14 -5.23
C THR A 164 13.36 -2.72 -6.46
N GLU A 165 13.58 -4.04 -6.52
CA GLU A 165 14.16 -4.69 -7.69
C GLU A 165 13.18 -4.68 -8.89
N MET A 166 11.89 -4.89 -8.65
CA MET A 166 10.87 -4.73 -9.68
C MET A 166 10.90 -3.31 -10.27
N PHE A 167 10.95 -2.29 -9.43
CA PHE A 167 11.02 -0.90 -9.89
C PHE A 167 12.31 -0.58 -10.65
N LYS A 168 13.43 -1.15 -10.29
CA LYS A 168 14.67 -1.03 -11.08
C LYS A 168 14.50 -1.58 -12.50
N ASN A 169 13.86 -2.74 -12.63
CA ASN A 169 13.55 -3.31 -13.93
C ASN A 169 12.58 -2.43 -14.74
N MET A 170 11.56 -1.87 -14.06
CA MET A 170 10.60 -0.94 -14.68
C MET A 170 11.25 0.36 -15.16
N LEU A 171 12.31 0.79 -14.51
CA LEU A 171 13.03 2.04 -14.79
C LEU A 171 14.18 1.87 -15.78
N ASP A 172 14.34 0.68 -16.36
CA ASP A 172 15.41 0.46 -17.33
C ASP A 172 15.36 1.46 -18.49
N GLY A 173 16.48 2.14 -18.71
CA GLY A 173 16.61 3.21 -19.69
C GLY A 173 15.77 4.47 -19.42
N ILE A 174 15.30 4.70 -18.20
CA ILE A 174 14.66 5.93 -17.75
C ILE A 174 15.57 6.64 -16.76
N LYS A 175 15.86 7.90 -17.01
CA LYS A 175 16.70 8.70 -16.13
C LYS A 175 15.93 9.08 -14.86
N VAL A 176 16.52 8.79 -13.69
CA VAL A 176 15.96 9.08 -12.37
C VAL A 176 16.94 9.91 -11.56
N ASN A 177 16.46 11.03 -11.01
CA ASN A 177 17.20 11.90 -10.11
C ASN A 177 16.56 11.80 -8.73
N VAL A 178 17.28 11.33 -7.76
CA VAL A 178 16.83 11.23 -6.35
C VAL A 178 17.38 12.38 -5.51
N GLY A 179 16.74 12.69 -4.40
CA GLY A 179 17.13 13.78 -3.51
C GLY A 179 16.83 15.18 -4.04
N VAL A 180 15.95 15.29 -5.04
CA VAL A 180 15.60 16.56 -5.70
C VAL A 180 14.53 17.31 -4.91
N SER A 181 14.85 18.48 -4.42
CA SER A 181 13.93 19.29 -3.63
C SER A 181 12.79 19.90 -4.46
N LYS A 182 11.75 20.37 -3.76
CA LYS A 182 10.62 21.09 -4.35
C LYS A 182 11.06 22.33 -5.14
N ASP A 183 12.02 23.07 -4.62
CA ASP A 183 12.53 24.31 -5.23
C ASP A 183 13.35 24.04 -6.50
N GLU A 184 13.91 22.84 -6.62
CA GLU A 184 14.67 22.43 -7.79
C GLU A 184 13.76 21.99 -8.92
N TYR A 185 12.82 21.03 -8.68
CA TYR A 185 11.99 20.51 -9.78
C TYR A 185 11.09 21.58 -10.40
N ARG A 186 10.66 22.60 -9.63
CA ARG A 186 9.85 23.72 -10.14
C ARG A 186 10.57 24.61 -11.15
N LYS A 187 11.90 24.57 -11.16
CA LYS A 187 12.74 25.35 -12.10
C LYS A 187 13.07 24.59 -13.37
N LEU A 188 12.75 23.30 -13.42
CA LEU A 188 13.09 22.44 -14.56
C LEU A 188 12.22 22.77 -15.78
N LYS A 189 12.86 22.93 -16.92
CA LYS A 189 12.16 23.15 -18.19
C LYS A 189 11.72 21.81 -18.78
N CYS A 190 10.45 21.72 -19.14
CA CYS A 190 9.85 20.60 -19.84
C CYS A 190 8.61 21.05 -20.62
N ASP A 191 8.16 20.23 -21.56
CA ASP A 191 6.92 20.49 -22.29
C ASP A 191 5.71 20.17 -21.44
N LYS A 192 5.79 19.10 -20.60
CA LYS A 192 4.74 18.71 -19.66
C LYS A 192 5.37 18.19 -18.37
N MET A 193 4.65 18.44 -17.27
CA MET A 193 4.98 17.92 -15.94
C MET A 193 3.85 17.02 -15.44
N VAL A 194 4.22 15.82 -14.97
CA VAL A 194 3.33 14.92 -14.22
C VAL A 194 3.73 14.97 -12.75
N TYR A 195 2.82 15.40 -11.90
CA TYR A 195 3.09 15.51 -10.46
C TYR A 195 2.33 14.45 -9.69
N THR A 196 3.06 13.57 -9.00
CA THR A 196 2.49 12.47 -8.20
C THR A 196 2.59 12.69 -6.69
N GLY A 197 2.98 13.90 -6.28
CA GLY A 197 3.02 14.31 -4.88
C GLY A 197 1.67 14.81 -4.35
N LYS A 198 1.70 15.52 -3.25
CA LYS A 198 0.49 16.08 -2.62
C LYS A 198 -0.06 17.25 -3.44
N PRO A 199 -1.31 17.20 -3.93
CA PRO A 199 -1.85 18.26 -4.78
C PRO A 199 -1.97 19.59 -4.04
N ASP A 200 -2.32 19.61 -2.78
CA ASP A 200 -2.39 20.83 -1.96
C ASP A 200 -1.01 21.50 -1.80
N GLU A 201 0.04 20.71 -1.68
CA GLU A 201 1.41 21.21 -1.65
C GLU A 201 1.85 21.78 -3.01
N PHE A 202 1.45 21.15 -4.12
CA PHE A 202 1.73 21.65 -5.46
C PHE A 202 1.17 23.07 -5.67
N PHE A 203 -0.04 23.32 -5.19
CA PHE A 203 -0.70 24.63 -5.25
C PHE A 203 -0.38 25.53 -4.04
N ASN A 204 0.67 25.25 -3.28
CA ASN A 204 1.10 26.03 -2.10
C ASN A 204 -0.02 26.25 -1.08
N TYR A 205 -0.89 25.24 -0.91
CA TYR A 205 -2.00 25.26 0.04
C TYR A 205 -2.99 26.42 -0.19
N SER A 206 -3.11 26.92 -1.42
CA SER A 206 -3.97 28.06 -1.77
C SER A 206 -5.45 27.86 -1.44
N TYR A 207 -5.91 26.61 -1.37
CA TYR A 207 -7.26 26.23 -0.96
C TYR A 207 -7.29 25.50 0.40
N GLY A 208 -6.24 25.66 1.21
CA GLY A 208 -6.06 24.95 2.46
C GLY A 208 -5.35 23.60 2.32
N LYS A 209 -5.06 22.96 3.47
CA LYS A 209 -4.41 21.65 3.52
C LYS A 209 -5.45 20.54 3.42
N LEU A 210 -5.18 19.53 2.63
CA LEU A 210 -5.98 18.31 2.62
C LEU A 210 -5.69 17.50 3.90
N PRO A 211 -6.73 16.98 4.58
CA PRO A 211 -6.54 16.15 5.75
C PRO A 211 -5.90 14.81 5.35
N TYR A 212 -4.88 14.39 6.09
CA TYR A 212 -4.27 13.06 5.97
C TYR A 212 -3.74 12.58 7.31
N ARG A 213 -3.48 11.29 7.40
CA ARG A 213 -2.86 10.67 8.56
C ARG A 213 -1.41 10.30 8.26
N SER A 214 -0.52 10.66 9.18
CA SER A 214 0.88 10.24 9.15
C SER A 214 1.06 8.95 9.95
N LEU A 215 1.94 8.09 9.47
CA LEU A 215 2.40 6.92 10.20
C LEU A 215 3.83 7.15 10.67
N LYS A 216 4.11 6.78 11.92
CA LYS A 216 5.45 6.67 12.46
C LYS A 216 5.84 5.20 12.44
N PHE A 217 6.95 4.88 11.76
CA PHE A 217 7.48 3.52 11.71
C PHE A 217 8.59 3.38 12.74
N GLU A 218 8.52 2.32 13.54
CA GLU A 218 9.54 1.93 14.48
C GLU A 218 10.02 0.53 14.11
N HIS A 219 11.33 0.39 13.89
CA HIS A 219 11.94 -0.86 13.48
C HIS A 219 12.65 -1.51 14.67
N TYR A 220 12.25 -2.71 15.04
CA TYR A 220 12.87 -3.48 16.10
C TYR A 220 13.53 -4.73 15.53
N LYS A 221 14.67 -5.12 16.10
CA LYS A 221 15.26 -6.42 15.91
C LYS A 221 14.87 -7.27 17.12
N ALA A 222 14.12 -8.32 16.87
CA ALA A 222 13.79 -9.28 17.90
C ALA A 222 14.86 -10.36 18.01
N ASP A 223 14.96 -11.02 19.17
CA ASP A 223 15.74 -12.22 19.34
C ASP A 223 15.20 -13.36 18.47
N LYS A 224 16.07 -14.31 18.09
CA LYS A 224 15.73 -15.39 17.16
C LYS A 224 14.52 -16.24 17.58
N ASP A 225 14.26 -16.31 18.88
CA ASP A 225 13.17 -17.11 19.46
C ASP A 225 11.94 -16.29 19.85
N ALA A 226 11.89 -15.00 19.49
CA ALA A 226 10.75 -14.16 19.78
C ALA A 226 9.53 -14.61 18.96
N ASN A 227 8.55 -15.13 19.65
CA ASN A 227 7.27 -15.52 19.07
C ASN A 227 6.36 -14.30 19.02
N PHE A 228 6.22 -13.68 17.84
CA PHE A 228 5.30 -12.56 17.67
C PHE A 228 3.89 -13.11 17.51
N SER A 229 3.06 -12.95 18.53
CA SER A 229 1.62 -13.00 18.32
C SER A 229 1.21 -11.74 17.55
N PHE A 230 0.78 -11.91 16.31
CA PHE A 230 0.20 -10.82 15.55
C PHE A 230 -1.08 -10.37 16.24
N SER A 231 -1.01 -9.25 16.92
CA SER A 231 -2.19 -8.54 17.41
C SER A 231 -2.27 -7.21 16.70
N LYS A 232 -3.36 -6.97 16.06
CA LYS A 232 -3.82 -5.61 15.76
C LYS A 232 -5.09 -5.36 16.52
#